data_3ac90e085118b6910c7be49c8ea988ef
#
_entry.id   3ac90e085118b6910c7be49c8ea988ef
#
_cell.length_a   1.000
_cell.length_b   1.000
_cell.length_c   1.000
_cell.angle_alpha   90.00
_cell.angle_beta   90.00
_cell.angle_gamma   90.00
#
_symmetry.space_group_name_H-M   'P 1'
#
loop_
_entity.id
_entity.type
_entity.pdbx_description
1 polymer ?
#
loop_
_entity_poly.entity_id
_entity_poly.type
_entity_poly.pdbx_seq_one_letter_code
_entity_poly.pdbx_strand_id
1 'polypeptide(L)'
;RKKLLFDNALKTNDANVASAWSNFKSSKSLLDSVRSQVKAAEIANEGITVEYESGLGRSTLDVIQSNSILLNSEINLANFERNYFLAQFKLLQAVGLLNNSYLKLQ
;
A
#
# COMPACT_ATOMS: atom_id res chain seq x y z
N ARG A 1 30.91 -28.02 -7.41
CA ARG A 1 29.46 -27.95 -7.71
C ARG A 1 28.62 -27.48 -6.52
N LYS A 2 28.91 -27.99 -5.31
CA LYS A 2 28.16 -27.56 -4.12
C LYS A 2 28.32 -26.07 -3.82
N LYS A 3 29.52 -25.52 -4.06
CA LYS A 3 29.77 -24.07 -3.89
C LYS A 3 29.01 -23.24 -4.89
N LEU A 4 28.90 -23.68 -6.14
CA LEU A 4 28.16 -22.96 -7.18
C LEU A 4 26.67 -22.94 -6.91
N LEU A 5 26.09 -24.06 -6.51
CA LEU A 5 24.69 -24.15 -6.12
C LEU A 5 24.39 -23.28 -4.93
N PHE A 6 25.30 -23.24 -3.99
CA PHE A 6 25.22 -22.43 -2.78
C PHE A 6 25.27 -20.93 -3.11
N ASP A 7 26.22 -20.52 -3.93
CA ASP A 7 26.35 -19.13 -4.37
C ASP A 7 25.11 -18.68 -5.15
N ASN A 8 24.55 -19.55 -6.00
CA ASN A 8 23.33 -19.26 -6.73
C ASN A 8 22.14 -19.09 -5.78
N ALA A 9 22.04 -19.92 -4.75
CA ALA A 9 20.98 -19.82 -3.74
C ALA A 9 21.08 -18.50 -2.97
N LEU A 10 22.30 -18.09 -2.60
CA LEU A 10 22.53 -16.82 -1.91
C LEU A 10 22.18 -15.63 -2.81
N LYS A 11 22.56 -15.66 -4.06
CA LYS A 11 22.26 -14.61 -5.02
C LYS A 11 20.75 -14.50 -5.23
N THR A 12 20.06 -15.63 -5.32
CA THR A 12 18.60 -15.67 -5.47
C THR A 12 17.93 -15.09 -4.23
N ASN A 13 18.39 -15.42 -3.04
CA ASN A 13 17.86 -14.88 -1.79
C ASN A 13 18.10 -13.36 -1.70
N ASP A 14 19.29 -12.89 -2.07
CA ASP A 14 19.62 -11.46 -2.08
C ASP A 14 18.71 -10.72 -3.06
N ALA A 15 18.48 -11.28 -4.24
CA ALA A 15 17.58 -10.70 -5.23
C ALA A 15 16.14 -10.65 -4.70
N ASN A 16 15.69 -11.69 -4.01
CA ASN A 16 14.36 -11.74 -3.41
C ASN A 16 14.20 -10.69 -2.31
N VAL A 17 15.22 -10.51 -1.46
CA VAL A 17 15.22 -9.48 -0.42
C VAL A 17 15.17 -8.09 -1.04
N ALA A 18 15.99 -7.83 -2.05
CA ALA A 18 16.02 -6.54 -2.75
C ALA A 18 14.69 -6.24 -3.42
N SER A 19 14.09 -7.24 -4.07
CA SER A 19 12.77 -7.12 -4.71
C SER A 19 11.68 -6.83 -3.68
N ALA A 20 11.68 -7.57 -2.57
CA ALA A 20 10.72 -7.36 -1.48
C ALA A 20 10.86 -5.99 -0.85
N TRP A 21 12.08 -5.51 -0.67
CA TRP A 21 12.37 -4.17 -0.16
C TRP A 21 11.84 -3.09 -1.10
N SER A 22 12.10 -3.24 -2.40
CA SER A 22 11.62 -2.32 -3.42
C SER A 22 10.08 -2.27 -3.43
N ASN A 23 9.43 -3.43 -3.38
CA ASN A 23 7.97 -3.53 -3.31
C ASN A 23 7.43 -2.87 -2.05
N PHE A 24 8.09 -3.04 -0.92
CA PHE A 24 7.73 -2.41 0.34
C PHE A 24 7.78 -0.90 0.24
N LYS A 25 8.87 -0.35 -0.31
CA LYS A 25 9.01 1.10 -0.50
C LYS A 25 7.94 1.65 -1.45
N SER A 26 7.67 0.95 -2.55
CA SER A 26 6.65 1.34 -3.51
C SER A 26 5.26 1.34 -2.86
N SER A 27 4.95 0.31 -2.08
CA SER A 27 3.68 0.19 -1.38
C SER A 27 3.50 1.32 -0.37
N LYS A 28 4.56 1.68 0.35
CA LYS A 28 4.52 2.79 1.31
C LYS A 28 4.24 4.12 0.62
N SER A 29 4.92 4.38 -0.49
CA SER A 29 4.74 5.59 -1.27
C SER A 29 3.31 5.69 -1.83
N LEU A 30 2.79 4.59 -2.37
CA LEU A 30 1.41 4.52 -2.86
C LEU A 30 0.41 4.73 -1.74
N LEU A 31 0.67 4.13 -0.57
CA LEU A 31 -0.21 4.29 0.59
C LEU A 31 -0.30 5.75 1.02
N ASP A 32 0.84 6.45 1.09
CA ASP A 32 0.87 7.87 1.43
C ASP A 32 0.09 8.71 0.42
N SER A 33 0.24 8.41 -0.88
CA SER A 33 -0.50 9.08 -1.95
C SER A 33 -2.01 8.87 -1.82
N VAL A 34 -2.43 7.64 -1.54
CA VAL A 34 -3.85 7.30 -1.40
C VAL A 34 -4.44 7.95 -0.15
N ARG A 35 -3.68 8.01 0.94
CA ARG A 35 -4.11 8.73 2.17
C ARG A 35 -4.37 10.19 1.87
N SER A 36 -3.50 10.84 1.09
CA SER A 36 -3.69 12.22 0.66
C SER A 36 -4.93 12.37 -0.19
N GLN A 37 -5.20 11.43 -1.09
CA GLN A 37 -6.41 11.44 -1.93
C GLN A 37 -7.68 11.32 -1.07
N VAL A 38 -7.68 10.43 -0.09
CA VAL A 38 -8.84 10.26 0.81
C VAL A 38 -9.09 11.54 1.59
N LYS A 39 -8.02 12.16 2.11
CA LYS A 39 -8.13 13.41 2.85
C LYS A 39 -8.71 14.52 1.97
N ALA A 40 -8.26 14.64 0.74
CA ALA A 40 -8.79 15.61 -0.22
C ALA A 40 -10.26 15.34 -0.53
N ALA A 41 -10.65 14.05 -0.67
CA ALA A 41 -12.04 13.66 -0.92
C ALA A 41 -12.93 13.98 0.29
N GLU A 42 -12.43 13.79 1.50
CA GLU A 42 -13.15 14.16 2.74
C GLU A 42 -13.42 15.67 2.79
N ILE A 43 -12.41 16.49 2.51
CA ILE A 43 -12.51 17.94 2.50
C ILE A 43 -13.52 18.38 1.43
N ALA A 44 -13.43 17.81 0.23
CA ALA A 44 -14.36 18.12 -0.86
C ALA A 44 -15.78 17.75 -0.50
N ASN A 45 -15.98 16.57 0.11
CA ASN A 45 -17.30 16.10 0.54
C ASN A 45 -17.91 17.03 1.60
N GLU A 46 -17.11 17.45 2.58
CA GLU A 46 -17.54 18.40 3.60
C GLU A 46 -17.98 19.72 2.97
N GLY A 47 -17.20 20.25 2.02
CA GLY A 47 -17.50 21.47 1.30
C GLY A 47 -18.83 21.38 0.55
N ILE A 48 -19.04 20.30 -0.18
CA ILE A 48 -20.27 20.07 -0.95
C ILE A 48 -21.47 19.90 -0.02
N THR A 49 -21.31 19.20 1.10
CA THR A 49 -22.38 19.01 2.08
C THR A 49 -22.77 20.32 2.72
N VAL A 50 -21.81 21.16 3.09
CA VAL A 50 -22.06 22.49 3.65
C VAL A 50 -22.78 23.37 2.64
N GLU A 51 -22.36 23.37 1.38
CA GLU A 51 -23.01 24.14 0.31
C GLU A 51 -24.46 23.66 0.10
N TYR A 52 -24.68 22.36 0.15
CA TYR A 52 -26.05 21.80 0.03
C TYR A 52 -26.95 22.24 1.19
N GLU A 53 -26.45 22.13 2.43
CA GLU A 53 -27.18 22.51 3.62
C GLU A 53 -27.45 24.03 3.67
N SER A 54 -26.52 24.82 3.14
CA SER A 54 -26.65 26.28 3.08
C SER A 54 -27.53 26.77 1.94
N GLY A 55 -27.99 25.88 1.06
CA GLY A 55 -28.82 26.23 -0.08
C GLY A 55 -28.11 26.94 -1.18
N LEU A 56 -26.80 26.76 -1.32
CA LEU A 56 -25.97 27.46 -2.30
C LEU A 56 -25.96 26.80 -3.69
N GLY A 57 -27.03 26.11 -4.07
CA GLY A 57 -27.21 25.62 -5.41
C GLY A 57 -26.67 24.21 -5.69
N ARG A 58 -26.25 23.49 -4.66
CA ARG A 58 -25.87 22.08 -4.81
C ARG A 58 -27.10 21.19 -4.78
N SER A 59 -27.13 20.20 -5.67
CA SER A 59 -28.23 19.23 -5.72
C SER A 59 -27.96 18.03 -4.84
N THR A 60 -29.02 17.26 -4.52
CA THR A 60 -28.91 15.99 -3.82
C THR A 60 -28.00 15.01 -4.58
N LEU A 61 -28.05 15.07 -5.92
CA LEU A 61 -27.20 14.22 -6.77
C LEU A 61 -25.72 14.52 -6.54
N ASP A 62 -25.35 15.81 -6.41
CA ASP A 62 -23.97 16.22 -6.16
C ASP A 62 -23.46 15.64 -4.83
N VAL A 63 -24.30 15.66 -3.79
CA VAL A 63 -23.95 15.10 -2.47
C VAL A 63 -23.77 13.59 -2.58
N ILE A 64 -24.67 12.90 -3.27
CA ILE A 64 -24.60 11.44 -3.46
C ILE A 64 -23.33 11.07 -4.23
N GLN A 65 -23.00 11.79 -5.30
CA GLN A 65 -21.79 11.55 -6.08
C GLN A 65 -20.55 11.78 -5.25
N SER A 66 -20.50 12.85 -4.45
CA SER A 66 -19.39 13.14 -3.58
C SER A 66 -19.19 12.07 -2.52
N ASN A 67 -20.28 11.58 -1.92
CA ASN A 67 -20.23 10.47 -0.96
C ASN A 67 -19.72 9.19 -1.60
N SER A 68 -20.12 8.92 -2.84
CA SER A 68 -19.65 7.74 -3.59
C SER A 68 -18.15 7.82 -3.86
N ILE A 69 -17.66 8.98 -4.25
CA ILE A 69 -16.23 9.22 -4.50
C ILE A 69 -15.44 9.01 -3.21
N LEU A 70 -15.92 9.56 -2.10
CA LEU A 70 -15.28 9.39 -0.79
C LEU A 70 -15.25 7.92 -0.39
N LEU A 71 -16.36 7.21 -0.52
CA LEU A 71 -16.43 5.78 -0.18
C LEU A 71 -15.47 4.97 -1.03
N ASN A 72 -15.42 5.21 -2.34
CA ASN A 72 -14.49 4.52 -3.23
C ASN A 72 -13.04 4.80 -2.85
N SER A 73 -12.72 6.04 -2.46
CA SER A 73 -11.38 6.41 -2.01
C SER A 73 -11.01 5.68 -0.71
N GLU A 74 -11.94 5.55 0.21
CA GLU A 74 -11.74 4.82 1.47
C GLU A 74 -11.51 3.33 1.22
N ILE A 75 -12.27 2.74 0.30
CA ILE A 75 -12.10 1.33 -0.11
C ILE A 75 -10.71 1.13 -0.73
N ASN A 76 -10.29 2.03 -1.60
CA ASN A 76 -8.96 1.99 -2.19
C ASN A 76 -7.88 2.08 -1.13
N LEU A 77 -8.06 2.98 -0.15
CA LEU A 77 -7.12 3.10 0.97
C LEU A 77 -7.00 1.80 1.74
N ALA A 78 -8.13 1.15 2.06
CA ALA A 78 -8.13 -0.13 2.76
C ALA A 78 -7.38 -1.20 1.97
N ASN A 79 -7.56 -1.24 0.64
CA ASN A 79 -6.86 -2.19 -0.23
C ASN A 79 -5.36 -1.92 -0.25
N PHE A 80 -4.95 -0.65 -0.31
CA PHE A 80 -3.52 -0.29 -0.29
C PHE A 80 -2.89 -0.56 1.07
N GLU A 81 -3.61 -0.36 2.16
CA GLU A 81 -3.15 -0.70 3.50
C GLU A 81 -2.90 -2.21 3.62
N ARG A 82 -3.83 -3.01 3.09
CA ARG A 82 -3.69 -4.46 3.05
C ARG A 82 -2.46 -4.87 2.22
N ASN A 83 -2.27 -4.26 1.05
CA ASN A 83 -1.12 -4.54 0.19
C ASN A 83 0.19 -4.16 0.88
N TYR A 84 0.21 -3.05 1.60
CA TYR A 84 1.35 -2.63 2.40
C TYR A 84 1.69 -3.66 3.46
N PHE A 85 0.69 -4.14 4.18
CA PHE A 85 0.85 -5.19 5.20
C PHE A 85 1.43 -6.45 4.60
N LEU A 86 0.90 -6.89 3.45
CA LEU A 86 1.38 -8.08 2.76
C LEU A 86 2.82 -7.91 2.27
N ALA A 87 3.17 -6.73 1.77
CA ALA A 87 4.53 -6.42 1.33
C ALA A 87 5.51 -6.46 2.50
N GLN A 88 5.11 -5.90 3.65
CA GLN A 88 5.91 -5.95 4.88
C GLN A 88 6.12 -7.39 5.34
N PHE A 89 5.08 -8.20 5.30
CA PHE A 89 5.15 -9.60 5.68
C PHE A 89 6.08 -10.39 4.76
N LYS A 90 5.98 -10.15 3.45
CA LYS A 90 6.86 -10.77 2.46
C LYS A 90 8.31 -10.39 2.67
N LEU A 91 8.57 -9.13 3.01
CA LEU A 91 9.93 -8.68 3.31
C LEU A 91 10.49 -9.39 4.54
N LEU A 92 9.71 -9.50 5.60
CA LEU A 92 10.11 -10.22 6.81
C LEU A 92 10.37 -11.70 6.52
N GLN A 93 9.54 -12.30 5.68
CA GLN A 93 9.68 -13.69 5.27
C GLN A 93 10.99 -13.90 4.49
N ALA A 94 11.29 -12.99 3.56
CA ALA A 94 12.52 -13.06 2.76
C ALA A 94 13.76 -12.91 3.64
N VAL A 95 13.74 -11.99 4.59
CA VAL A 95 14.84 -11.79 5.55
C VAL A 95 14.99 -13.01 6.45
N GLY A 96 13.88 -13.59 6.91
CA GLY A 96 13.87 -14.80 7.72
C GLY A 96 14.50 -15.98 6.99
N LEU A 97 14.16 -16.16 5.72
CA LEU A 97 14.74 -17.23 4.89
C LEU A 97 16.23 -17.03 4.68
N LEU A 98 16.66 -15.79 4.49
CA LEU A 98 18.08 -15.46 4.35
C LEU A 98 18.84 -15.82 5.63
N ASN A 99 18.30 -15.46 6.79
CA ASN A 99 18.90 -15.79 8.08
C ASN A 99 18.98 -17.30 8.32
N ASN A 100 17.93 -18.03 7.95
CA ASN A 100 17.92 -19.51 8.05
C ASN A 100 18.98 -20.13 7.18
N SER A 101 19.13 -19.66 5.95
CA SER A 101 20.17 -20.13 5.04
C SER A 101 21.57 -19.86 5.60
N TYR A 102 21.75 -18.67 6.19
CA TYR A 102 23.02 -18.28 6.80
C TYR A 102 23.35 -19.17 8.01
N LEU A 103 22.36 -19.43 8.87
CA LEU A 103 22.54 -20.27 10.06
C LEU A 103 22.81 -21.73 9.72
N LYS A 104 22.24 -22.24 8.67
CA LYS A 104 22.49 -23.63 8.21
C LYS A 104 23.92 -23.82 7.72
N LEU A 105 24.58 -22.74 7.37
CA LEU A 105 25.95 -22.77 6.85
C LEU A 105 27.02 -22.83 7.92
N GLN A 106 26.66 -22.43 9.12
CA GLN A 106 27.54 -22.54 10.28
C GLN A 106 27.38 -23.91 10.92
#